data_ab48c9c54025921d5eed54e696018f3c
#
_entry.id   ab48c9c54025921d5eed54e696018f3c
#
_cell.length_a   1.000
_cell.length_b   1.000
_cell.length_c   1.000
_cell.angle_alpha   90.00
_cell.angle_beta   90.00
_cell.angle_gamma   90.00
#
_symmetry.space_group_name_H-M   'P 1'
#
loop_
_entity.id
_entity.type
_entity.pdbx_description
1 polymer ?
#
loop_
_entity_poly.entity_id
_entity_poly.type
_entity_poly.pdbx_seq_one_letter_code
_entity_poly.pdbx_strand_id
1 'polypeptide(L)'
;MKRLWSLLCLLLLLLGCGGQAADGTITYVPSETAGRPGQVTAAATAAPLFTAAPTFTPTPEPTATPEPTPTPEPTPVPMEVRLRDYVAGMTDREKIGQLVMFGFSGTKSVSSEFGKIMADYAVGNVILYGQNISRDDRDGGFDRCAQLTQDIRAHSATNIPLLVSIDVEGGTVTRFRWRNKIVGADALGQSDDAEAARLQFQRIATALYDVGINTDLAPVLDVAKDPSKTFLGKRIISRDAETAARIGCAAVAGLQEGGCLSVVKHFPGHGATAADSHNVTPVVKKGLAELRAYELVPFERAVAAGADGVMVAHILYPEVDPDNIASLSEIFLTDILRGEMGFEGLILADDFRMNGLRSQASLEQAAVRFILAGGDLVLCGANHDYQRAILKGLTEAVENGTISEERLNESVVRVLTAKMKVSDWTP
;
A
#
# COMPACT_ATOMS: atom_id res chain seq x y z
N MET A 1 33.89 -15.23 -48.94
CA MET A 1 33.02 -15.83 -49.93
C MET A 1 31.59 -15.45 -49.54
N LYS A 2 31.01 -14.34 -50.06
CA LYS A 2 30.09 -14.24 -51.23
C LYS A 2 28.93 -15.22 -51.09
N ARG A 3 27.68 -14.80 -50.87
CA ARG A 3 26.66 -14.10 -51.69
C ARG A 3 25.43 -13.83 -50.80
N LEU A 4 24.83 -12.72 -50.61
CA LEU A 4 23.97 -11.87 -51.50
C LEU A 4 22.82 -12.64 -52.19
N TRP A 5 21.59 -12.24 -51.89
CA TRP A 5 20.43 -12.05 -52.78
C TRP A 5 19.24 -11.65 -51.87
N SER A 6 18.71 -10.50 -51.92
CA SER A 6 18.00 -9.62 -52.92
C SER A 6 16.48 -9.62 -52.64
N LEU A 7 16.04 -8.43 -52.36
CA LEU A 7 14.74 -7.76 -52.56
C LEU A 7 13.72 -8.49 -53.44
N LEU A 8 12.45 -8.41 -53.05
CA LEU A 8 11.35 -8.09 -53.94
C LEU A 8 10.25 -7.32 -53.24
N CYS A 9 10.04 -6.07 -53.69
CA CYS A 9 8.84 -5.26 -53.49
C CYS A 9 7.70 -5.80 -54.36
N LEU A 10 6.46 -5.78 -53.90
CA LEU A 10 5.34 -5.44 -54.79
C LEU A 10 4.20 -4.74 -54.03
N LEU A 11 3.83 -3.64 -54.59
CA LEU A 11 2.72 -2.72 -54.36
C LEU A 11 1.49 -3.22 -55.11
N LEU A 12 0.26 -3.17 -54.50
CA LEU A 12 -1.03 -3.05 -55.21
C LEU A 12 -2.07 -2.61 -54.18
N LEU A 13 -2.45 -1.35 -54.13
CA LEU A 13 -3.58 -0.67 -54.79
C LEU A 13 -4.97 -1.06 -54.27
N LEU A 14 -5.51 -0.13 -53.52
CA LEU A 14 -6.84 0.51 -53.50
C LEU A 14 -8.01 -0.22 -54.18
N LEU A 15 -9.07 -0.43 -53.43
CA LEU A 15 -10.45 -0.07 -53.82
C LEU A 15 -11.32 -0.02 -52.56
N GLY A 16 -12.01 1.10 -52.44
CA GLY A 16 -12.87 1.44 -51.34
C GLY A 16 -14.32 0.89 -51.51
N CYS A 17 -15.04 0.87 -50.40
CA CYS A 17 -16.49 1.06 -50.38
C CYS A 17 -16.86 1.63 -49.02
N GLY A 18 -17.58 2.72 -49.05
CA GLY A 18 -18.08 3.42 -47.87
C GLY A 18 -19.22 2.67 -47.18
N GLY A 19 -19.35 2.90 -45.90
CA GLY A 19 -20.44 2.48 -45.08
C GLY A 19 -20.62 3.47 -43.94
N GLN A 20 -21.76 4.09 -43.89
CA GLN A 20 -22.17 5.21 -43.07
C GLN A 20 -21.98 4.97 -41.55
N ALA A 21 -21.64 6.05 -40.88
CA ALA A 21 -21.76 6.22 -39.45
C ALA A 21 -23.22 6.09 -38.98
N ALA A 22 -23.41 5.31 -37.93
CA ALA A 22 -24.65 5.37 -37.16
C ALA A 22 -24.28 5.98 -35.79
N ASP A 23 -24.69 7.23 -35.65
CA ASP A 23 -24.69 8.02 -34.45
C ASP A 23 -25.78 7.47 -33.51
N GLY A 24 -25.42 6.88 -32.39
CA GLY A 24 -26.29 6.27 -31.39
C GLY A 24 -26.20 7.01 -30.05
N THR A 25 -26.65 8.24 -30.04
CA THR A 25 -26.87 8.98 -28.79
C THR A 25 -28.05 8.38 -28.04
N ILE A 26 -27.83 7.69 -26.95
CA ILE A 26 -28.87 7.27 -26.02
C ILE A 26 -29.15 8.41 -25.06
N THR A 27 -30.22 9.15 -25.32
CA THR A 27 -30.83 10.11 -24.41
C THR A 27 -31.75 9.39 -23.43
N TYR A 28 -31.44 9.50 -22.14
CA TYR A 28 -32.32 9.06 -21.06
C TYR A 28 -33.41 10.09 -20.85
N VAL A 29 -34.69 9.66 -21.00
CA VAL A 29 -35.88 10.45 -20.69
C VAL A 29 -36.50 9.90 -19.41
N PRO A 30 -36.72 10.72 -18.36
CA PRO A 30 -37.50 10.28 -17.20
C PRO A 30 -38.98 10.34 -17.51
N SER A 31 -39.73 9.27 -17.27
CA SER A 31 -41.19 9.25 -17.37
C SER A 31 -41.80 9.75 -16.06
N GLU A 32 -42.42 10.91 -16.12
CA GLU A 32 -43.46 11.34 -15.18
C GLU A 32 -44.80 10.70 -15.54
N THR A 33 -45.45 10.08 -14.57
CA THR A 33 -46.90 9.88 -14.61
C THR A 33 -47.48 10.24 -13.26
N ALA A 34 -48.02 11.45 -13.21
CA ALA A 34 -48.92 11.89 -12.18
C ALA A 34 -50.35 11.43 -12.55
N GLY A 35 -51.01 10.76 -11.65
CA GLY A 35 -52.45 10.51 -11.69
C GLY A 35 -53.12 11.06 -10.44
N ARG A 36 -53.84 12.17 -10.57
CA ARG A 36 -54.81 12.65 -9.57
C ARG A 36 -56.18 12.02 -9.85
N PRO A 37 -56.91 11.57 -8.82
CA PRO A 37 -58.35 11.29 -8.96
C PRO A 37 -59.20 12.52 -8.63
N GLY A 38 -60.30 12.65 -9.39
CA GLY A 38 -61.18 13.80 -9.41
C GLY A 38 -62.13 13.89 -8.21
N GLN A 39 -62.60 15.12 -8.08
CA GLN A 39 -63.69 15.52 -7.20
C GLN A 39 -65.02 14.96 -7.69
N VAL A 40 -65.80 14.45 -6.74
CA VAL A 40 -67.25 14.16 -6.95
C VAL A 40 -68.03 15.09 -6.02
N THR A 41 -68.87 15.91 -6.63
CA THR A 41 -69.84 16.80 -5.97
C THR A 41 -71.00 16.00 -5.40
N ALA A 42 -71.34 16.21 -4.12
CA ALA A 42 -72.49 15.63 -3.45
C ALA A 42 -73.68 16.62 -3.47
N ALA A 43 -74.82 16.12 -3.87
CA ALA A 43 -76.07 16.83 -3.81
C ALA A 43 -76.75 16.66 -2.43
N ALA A 44 -77.33 17.74 -1.95
CA ALA A 44 -78.05 17.79 -0.69
C ALA A 44 -79.42 17.17 -0.80
N THR A 45 -79.81 16.39 0.21
CA THR A 45 -81.21 16.01 0.44
C THR A 45 -81.55 16.12 1.93
N ALA A 46 -82.78 16.62 2.16
CA ALA A 46 -83.29 17.13 3.44
C ALA A 46 -83.47 16.09 4.54
N ALA A 47 -83.55 16.61 5.76
CA ALA A 47 -83.72 15.91 7.04
C ALA A 47 -85.12 15.43 7.31
N PRO A 48 -85.31 14.48 8.24
CA PRO A 48 -86.44 14.55 9.17
C PRO A 48 -85.98 14.73 10.65
N LEU A 49 -86.76 15.55 11.37
CA LEU A 49 -86.68 15.72 12.80
C LEU A 49 -86.91 14.42 13.57
N PHE A 50 -86.03 14.09 14.51
CA PHE A 50 -86.35 13.15 15.57
C PHE A 50 -85.87 13.65 16.94
N THR A 51 -86.70 13.36 17.89
CA THR A 51 -86.83 13.72 19.30
C THR A 51 -85.57 13.44 20.13
N ALA A 52 -85.32 14.27 21.14
CA ALA A 52 -84.21 14.18 22.10
C ALA A 52 -84.23 12.88 22.88
N ALA A 53 -83.08 12.20 22.91
CA ALA A 53 -82.76 11.08 23.79
C ALA A 53 -81.88 11.54 24.99
N PRO A 54 -81.91 10.86 26.11
CA PRO A 54 -81.29 11.31 27.38
C PRO A 54 -79.78 11.45 27.28
N THR A 55 -79.28 12.49 27.93
CA THR A 55 -77.84 12.87 28.05
C THR A 55 -77.15 11.80 28.90
N PHE A 56 -76.27 10.97 28.29
CA PHE A 56 -75.34 10.15 29.02
C PHE A 56 -74.09 10.99 29.36
N THR A 57 -73.73 11.07 30.63
CA THR A 57 -72.49 11.63 31.11
C THR A 57 -71.32 10.75 30.65
N PRO A 58 -70.32 11.24 29.88
CA PRO A 58 -69.24 10.40 29.46
C PRO A 58 -68.38 9.98 30.65
N THR A 59 -68.16 8.69 30.79
CA THR A 59 -67.16 8.13 31.67
C THR A 59 -65.75 8.65 31.24
N PRO A 60 -64.90 9.13 32.15
CA PRO A 60 -63.57 9.59 31.77
C PRO A 60 -62.80 8.46 31.08
N GLU A 61 -62.30 8.77 29.91
CA GLU A 61 -61.43 7.87 29.12
C GLU A 61 -60.13 7.62 29.93
N PRO A 62 -59.66 6.37 30.02
CA PRO A 62 -58.43 6.10 30.77
C PRO A 62 -57.26 6.87 30.15
N THR A 63 -56.56 7.68 30.97
CA THR A 63 -55.36 8.42 30.56
C THR A 63 -54.35 7.43 30.00
N ALA A 64 -53.99 7.60 28.74
CA ALA A 64 -52.99 6.74 28.08
C ALA A 64 -51.68 6.77 28.87
N THR A 65 -51.20 5.61 29.28
CA THR A 65 -49.91 5.45 29.91
C THR A 65 -48.86 5.97 28.89
N PRO A 66 -47.94 6.88 29.31
CA PRO A 66 -46.93 7.39 28.38
C PRO A 66 -46.11 6.22 27.84
N GLU A 67 -46.01 6.15 26.53
CA GLU A 67 -45.14 5.21 25.83
C GLU A 67 -43.69 5.38 26.31
N PRO A 68 -42.94 4.32 26.63
CA PRO A 68 -41.59 4.46 27.11
C PRO A 68 -40.75 5.18 26.04
N THR A 69 -40.12 6.27 26.41
CA THR A 69 -39.18 7.02 25.55
C THR A 69 -38.10 6.03 25.05
N PRO A 70 -37.87 5.89 23.74
CA PRO A 70 -36.87 4.96 23.23
C PRO A 70 -35.52 5.31 23.85
N THR A 71 -34.87 4.32 24.46
CA THR A 71 -33.51 4.46 24.94
C THR A 71 -32.64 4.83 23.74
N PRO A 72 -31.84 5.92 23.78
CA PRO A 72 -30.98 6.27 22.65
C PRO A 72 -30.05 5.11 22.35
N GLU A 73 -29.97 4.73 21.06
CA GLU A 73 -29.00 3.73 20.61
C GLU A 73 -27.59 4.23 20.97
N PRO A 74 -26.72 3.35 21.49
CA PRO A 74 -25.35 3.73 21.82
C PRO A 74 -24.64 4.23 20.57
N THR A 75 -24.04 5.42 20.65
CA THR A 75 -23.22 5.97 19.57
C THR A 75 -22.10 5.00 19.22
N PRO A 76 -21.90 4.63 17.95
CA PRO A 76 -20.84 3.70 17.55
C PRO A 76 -19.47 4.22 17.99
N VAL A 77 -18.67 3.36 18.61
CA VAL A 77 -17.29 3.69 19.00
C VAL A 77 -16.48 3.98 17.75
N PRO A 78 -15.77 5.12 17.65
CA PRO A 78 -14.93 5.44 16.49
C PRO A 78 -13.92 4.33 16.19
N MET A 79 -13.65 4.08 14.90
CA MET A 79 -12.76 3.01 14.44
C MET A 79 -11.35 3.13 15.05
N GLU A 80 -10.83 4.34 15.17
CA GLU A 80 -9.53 4.61 15.78
C GLU A 80 -9.46 4.16 17.24
N VAL A 81 -10.52 4.38 18.02
CA VAL A 81 -10.60 3.92 19.43
C VAL A 81 -10.64 2.40 19.47
N ARG A 82 -11.49 1.78 18.66
CA ARG A 82 -11.58 0.30 18.57
C ARG A 82 -10.23 -0.32 18.22
N LEU A 83 -9.50 0.29 17.26
CA LEU A 83 -8.19 -0.19 16.85
C LEU A 83 -7.16 -0.09 17.97
N ARG A 84 -7.13 1.03 18.69
CA ARG A 84 -6.25 1.21 19.85
C ARG A 84 -6.56 0.22 20.97
N ASP A 85 -7.85 0.01 21.26
CA ASP A 85 -8.30 -0.98 22.27
C ASP A 85 -7.90 -2.40 21.85
N TYR A 86 -8.05 -2.73 20.55
CA TYR A 86 -7.62 -4.02 20.02
C TYR A 86 -6.11 -4.22 20.19
N VAL A 87 -5.29 -3.23 19.81
CA VAL A 87 -3.82 -3.27 19.98
C VAL A 87 -3.42 -3.38 21.44
N ALA A 88 -4.09 -2.66 22.35
CA ALA A 88 -3.82 -2.77 23.79
C ALA A 88 -4.09 -4.19 24.32
N GLY A 89 -5.02 -4.92 23.72
CA GLY A 89 -5.31 -6.33 24.08
C GLY A 89 -4.38 -7.37 23.48
N MET A 90 -3.51 -7.01 22.52
CA MET A 90 -2.55 -7.93 21.90
C MET A 90 -1.40 -8.28 22.85
N THR A 91 -0.89 -9.50 22.74
CA THR A 91 0.38 -9.89 23.40
C THR A 91 1.58 -9.22 22.72
N ASP A 92 2.67 -9.03 23.48
CA ASP A 92 3.92 -8.47 22.94
C ASP A 92 4.43 -9.27 21.73
N ARG A 93 4.31 -10.58 21.78
CA ARG A 93 4.64 -11.48 20.66
C ARG A 93 3.84 -11.14 19.40
N GLU A 94 2.54 -10.94 19.51
CA GLU A 94 1.69 -10.57 18.39
C GLU A 94 2.03 -9.16 17.88
N LYS A 95 2.28 -8.22 18.78
CA LYS A 95 2.72 -6.85 18.44
C LYS A 95 4.05 -6.87 17.69
N ILE A 96 5.06 -7.58 18.19
CA ILE A 96 6.39 -7.71 17.54
C ILE A 96 6.25 -8.37 16.17
N GLY A 97 5.40 -9.38 16.03
CA GLY A 97 5.12 -10.03 14.74
C GLY A 97 4.55 -9.08 13.68
N GLN A 98 3.86 -8.00 14.09
CA GLN A 98 3.39 -6.97 13.16
C GLN A 98 4.51 -6.02 12.71
N LEU A 99 5.62 -5.91 13.43
CA LEU A 99 6.73 -5.01 13.10
C LEU A 99 7.75 -5.62 12.12
N VAL A 100 7.56 -6.84 11.68
CA VAL A 100 8.52 -7.51 10.79
C VAL A 100 7.86 -7.92 9.47
N MET A 101 8.61 -7.78 8.38
CA MET A 101 8.24 -8.25 7.03
C MET A 101 9.34 -9.20 6.54
N PHE A 102 9.03 -10.49 6.51
CA PHE A 102 10.04 -11.52 6.25
C PHE A 102 9.84 -12.21 4.91
N GLY A 103 10.98 -12.47 4.22
CA GLY A 103 11.01 -13.29 3.02
C GLY A 103 11.40 -14.73 3.31
N PHE A 104 11.14 -15.61 2.36
CA PHE A 104 11.50 -17.02 2.42
C PHE A 104 11.85 -17.55 1.03
N SER A 105 12.36 -18.79 0.97
CA SER A 105 12.64 -19.49 -0.28
C SER A 105 11.57 -20.53 -0.57
N GLY A 106 11.14 -20.63 -1.82
CA GLY A 106 10.13 -21.59 -2.27
C GLY A 106 9.10 -20.95 -3.20
N THR A 107 8.54 -21.76 -4.11
CA THR A 107 7.57 -21.31 -5.14
C THR A 107 6.19 -21.94 -5.00
N LYS A 108 6.03 -22.93 -4.10
CA LYS A 108 4.77 -23.70 -3.94
C LYS A 108 4.18 -23.59 -2.55
N SER A 109 5.05 -23.55 -1.55
CA SER A 109 4.67 -23.50 -0.14
C SER A 109 5.80 -22.87 0.67
N VAL A 110 5.49 -22.43 1.87
CA VAL A 110 6.48 -22.03 2.86
C VAL A 110 7.28 -23.24 3.35
N SER A 111 8.56 -23.04 3.65
CA SER A 111 9.36 -24.09 4.28
C SER A 111 8.85 -24.36 5.71
N SER A 112 9.05 -25.59 6.21
CA SER A 112 8.68 -25.91 7.59
C SER A 112 9.37 -25.01 8.61
N GLU A 113 10.59 -24.57 8.32
CA GLU A 113 11.36 -23.66 9.18
C GLU A 113 10.75 -22.25 9.19
N PHE A 114 10.37 -21.70 8.03
CA PHE A 114 9.72 -20.41 7.95
C PHE A 114 8.31 -20.46 8.57
N GLY A 115 7.55 -21.53 8.32
CA GLY A 115 6.25 -21.75 8.94
C GLY A 115 6.33 -21.77 10.48
N LYS A 116 7.41 -22.32 11.06
CA LYS A 116 7.67 -22.24 12.50
C LYS A 116 7.93 -20.81 12.95
N ILE A 117 8.75 -20.04 12.23
CA ILE A 117 9.00 -18.62 12.56
C ILE A 117 7.68 -17.84 12.51
N MET A 118 6.84 -18.04 11.49
CA MET A 118 5.53 -17.40 11.40
C MET A 118 4.64 -17.75 12.60
N ALA A 119 4.58 -19.01 12.98
CA ALA A 119 3.76 -19.47 14.09
C ALA A 119 4.32 -19.02 15.45
N ASP A 120 5.64 -19.14 15.66
CA ASP A 120 6.28 -18.87 16.95
C ASP A 120 6.27 -17.35 17.29
N TYR A 121 6.27 -16.48 16.28
CA TYR A 121 6.34 -15.02 16.47
C TYR A 121 5.13 -14.25 15.91
N ALA A 122 4.10 -14.95 15.47
CA ALA A 122 2.91 -14.33 14.88
C ALA A 122 3.25 -13.33 13.76
N VAL A 123 4.21 -13.69 12.87
CA VAL A 123 4.68 -12.81 11.78
C VAL A 123 3.52 -12.36 10.93
N GLY A 124 3.33 -11.05 10.87
CA GLY A 124 2.16 -10.42 10.24
C GLY A 124 2.38 -9.95 8.80
N ASN A 125 3.63 -9.95 8.29
CA ASN A 125 3.91 -9.42 6.96
C ASN A 125 4.99 -10.25 6.26
N VAL A 126 4.80 -10.48 4.95
CA VAL A 126 5.67 -11.35 4.14
C VAL A 126 6.06 -10.63 2.85
N ILE A 127 7.31 -10.81 2.41
CA ILE A 127 7.79 -10.32 1.12
C ILE A 127 8.14 -11.48 0.19
N LEU A 128 7.68 -11.39 -1.06
CA LEU A 128 8.03 -12.30 -2.16
C LEU A 128 9.08 -11.66 -3.06
N TYR A 129 10.04 -12.47 -3.47
CA TYR A 129 11.08 -12.09 -4.43
C TYR A 129 10.92 -12.88 -5.74
N GLY A 130 11.71 -12.56 -6.75
CA GLY A 130 11.71 -13.27 -8.02
C GLY A 130 11.92 -14.79 -7.88
N GLN A 131 12.61 -15.24 -6.84
CA GLN A 131 12.81 -16.67 -6.53
C GLN A 131 11.53 -17.39 -6.06
N ASN A 132 10.51 -16.63 -5.65
CA ASN A 132 9.20 -17.17 -5.26
C ASN A 132 8.24 -17.28 -6.46
N ILE A 133 8.61 -16.72 -7.62
CA ILE A 133 7.75 -16.64 -8.80
C ILE A 133 8.25 -17.60 -9.88
N SER A 134 7.38 -18.53 -10.29
CA SER A 134 7.68 -19.53 -11.33
C SER A 134 7.40 -18.96 -12.73
N ARG A 135 8.27 -18.07 -13.21
CA ARG A 135 8.08 -17.30 -14.45
C ARG A 135 7.93 -18.12 -15.71
N ASP A 136 8.42 -19.37 -15.70
CA ASP A 136 8.37 -20.29 -16.85
C ASP A 136 7.03 -21.02 -16.98
N ASP A 137 6.15 -20.91 -15.99
CA ASP A 137 4.79 -21.40 -16.09
C ASP A 137 4.02 -20.69 -17.22
N ARG A 138 3.01 -21.36 -17.80
CA ARG A 138 2.28 -20.87 -18.99
C ARG A 138 1.64 -19.48 -18.76
N ASP A 139 1.15 -19.26 -17.56
CA ASP A 139 0.54 -18.01 -17.10
C ASP A 139 1.55 -16.94 -16.65
N GLY A 140 2.87 -17.28 -16.64
CA GLY A 140 3.93 -16.38 -16.18
C GLY A 140 4.15 -16.39 -14.69
N GLY A 141 3.59 -17.37 -13.97
CA GLY A 141 3.76 -17.60 -12.54
C GLY A 141 2.61 -17.15 -11.66
N PHE A 142 1.50 -16.65 -12.23
CA PHE A 142 0.37 -16.13 -11.46
C PHE A 142 -0.39 -17.22 -10.70
N ASP A 143 -0.80 -18.34 -11.36
CA ASP A 143 -1.56 -19.41 -10.71
C ASP A 143 -0.79 -20.04 -9.54
N ARG A 144 0.51 -20.25 -9.71
CA ARG A 144 1.36 -20.80 -8.66
C ARG A 144 1.57 -19.81 -7.52
N CYS A 145 1.66 -18.53 -7.83
CA CYS A 145 1.74 -17.48 -6.80
C CYS A 145 0.44 -17.42 -5.98
N ALA A 146 -0.73 -17.57 -6.61
CA ALA A 146 -2.00 -17.65 -5.89
C ALA A 146 -2.05 -18.82 -4.91
N GLN A 147 -1.55 -20.00 -5.30
CA GLN A 147 -1.42 -21.14 -4.40
C GLN A 147 -0.46 -20.86 -3.25
N LEU A 148 0.70 -20.25 -3.55
CA LEU A 148 1.69 -19.89 -2.54
C LEU A 148 1.13 -18.89 -1.52
N THR A 149 0.41 -17.88 -1.95
CA THR A 149 -0.19 -16.88 -1.04
C THR A 149 -1.30 -17.48 -0.16
N GLN A 150 -2.04 -18.47 -0.66
CA GLN A 150 -2.99 -19.26 0.14
C GLN A 150 -2.26 -20.07 1.22
N ASP A 151 -1.16 -20.74 0.86
CA ASP A 151 -0.33 -21.49 1.80
C ASP A 151 0.28 -20.56 2.88
N ILE A 152 0.79 -19.40 2.49
CA ILE A 152 1.29 -18.38 3.44
C ILE A 152 0.19 -17.99 4.45
N ARG A 153 -1.03 -17.71 3.98
CA ARG A 153 -2.15 -17.35 4.86
C ARG A 153 -2.53 -18.47 5.81
N ALA A 154 -2.44 -19.73 5.38
CA ALA A 154 -2.71 -20.89 6.23
C ALA A 154 -1.71 -21.03 7.39
N HIS A 155 -0.54 -20.39 7.31
CA HIS A 155 0.46 -20.34 8.38
C HIS A 155 0.32 -19.12 9.29
N SER A 156 -0.67 -18.23 9.06
CA SER A 156 -0.91 -17.10 9.96
C SER A 156 -1.31 -17.59 11.36
N ALA A 157 -0.66 -17.06 12.39
CA ALA A 157 -0.92 -17.42 13.78
C ALA A 157 -2.07 -16.58 14.41
N THR A 158 -2.58 -15.59 13.69
CA THR A 158 -3.62 -14.67 14.15
C THR A 158 -4.73 -14.53 13.12
N ASN A 159 -5.86 -13.93 13.51
CA ASN A 159 -6.93 -13.53 12.58
C ASN A 159 -6.65 -12.20 11.89
N ILE A 160 -5.52 -11.55 12.19
CA ILE A 160 -5.10 -10.32 11.51
C ILE A 160 -4.63 -10.68 10.10
N PRO A 161 -5.11 -10.01 9.04
CA PRO A 161 -4.68 -10.29 7.67
C PRO A 161 -3.20 -10.02 7.49
N LEU A 162 -2.55 -10.80 6.61
CA LEU A 162 -1.15 -10.58 6.26
C LEU A 162 -1.02 -9.46 5.22
N LEU A 163 0.00 -8.62 5.35
CA LEU A 163 0.54 -7.94 4.18
C LEU A 163 1.44 -8.94 3.43
N VAL A 164 1.10 -9.18 2.17
CA VAL A 164 1.94 -9.95 1.25
C VAL A 164 2.45 -8.98 0.20
N SER A 165 3.74 -8.74 0.21
CA SER A 165 4.39 -7.72 -0.60
C SER A 165 5.32 -8.29 -1.66
N ILE A 166 5.58 -7.49 -2.70
CA ILE A 166 6.50 -7.79 -3.80
C ILE A 166 7.02 -6.48 -4.39
N ASP A 167 8.10 -6.55 -5.20
CA ASP A 167 8.53 -5.42 -6.05
C ASP A 167 8.08 -5.64 -7.49
N VAL A 168 7.17 -4.81 -7.99
CA VAL A 168 6.83 -4.73 -9.42
C VAL A 168 6.90 -3.27 -9.89
N GLU A 169 8.13 -2.81 -10.09
CA GLU A 169 8.44 -1.43 -10.49
C GLU A 169 8.20 -1.15 -11.98
N GLY A 170 8.08 -2.21 -12.76
CA GLY A 170 8.13 -2.17 -14.22
C GLY A 170 9.54 -2.39 -14.80
N GLY A 171 9.66 -2.45 -16.12
CA GLY A 171 10.93 -2.62 -16.80
C GLY A 171 11.69 -3.89 -16.38
N THR A 172 12.83 -3.73 -15.70
CA THR A 172 13.69 -4.83 -15.26
C THR A 172 13.21 -5.48 -13.95
N VAL A 173 12.40 -4.79 -13.16
CA VAL A 173 11.89 -5.27 -11.88
C VAL A 173 10.39 -5.54 -12.00
N THR A 174 10.04 -6.70 -12.54
CA THR A 174 8.64 -7.10 -12.81
C THR A 174 8.23 -8.41 -12.17
N ARG A 175 9.15 -9.19 -11.64
CA ARG A 175 9.04 -10.52 -10.99
C ARG A 175 8.27 -11.56 -11.82
N PHE A 176 7.07 -11.24 -12.33
CA PHE A 176 6.25 -12.12 -13.19
C PHE A 176 6.61 -11.99 -14.67
N ARG A 177 6.17 -12.95 -15.48
CA ARG A 177 6.15 -12.82 -16.94
C ARG A 177 4.77 -12.33 -17.38
N TRP A 178 4.69 -11.05 -17.63
CA TRP A 178 3.44 -10.37 -18.00
C TRP A 178 3.05 -10.64 -19.45
N ARG A 179 1.77 -10.91 -19.70
CA ARG A 179 1.24 -11.03 -21.09
C ARG A 179 1.39 -9.73 -21.86
N ASN A 180 1.05 -8.62 -21.23
CA ASN A 180 1.24 -7.28 -21.77
C ASN A 180 2.50 -6.68 -21.16
N LYS A 181 3.31 -6.03 -21.98
CA LYS A 181 4.55 -5.39 -21.53
C LYS A 181 4.27 -4.39 -20.41
N ILE A 182 5.01 -4.50 -19.32
CA ILE A 182 5.10 -3.50 -18.27
C ILE A 182 6.24 -2.55 -18.63
N VAL A 183 5.91 -1.30 -18.86
CA VAL A 183 6.85 -0.24 -19.24
C VAL A 183 7.74 0.10 -18.06
N GLY A 184 9.03 0.36 -18.31
CA GLY A 184 9.98 0.75 -17.27
C GLY A 184 9.77 2.19 -16.80
N ALA A 185 10.26 2.49 -15.61
CA ALA A 185 10.13 3.80 -14.99
C ALA A 185 10.71 4.92 -15.87
N ASP A 186 11.90 4.68 -16.48
CA ASP A 186 12.54 5.62 -17.39
C ASP A 186 11.68 5.96 -18.62
N ALA A 187 10.99 4.97 -19.17
CA ALA A 187 10.12 5.18 -20.34
C ALA A 187 8.81 5.88 -19.94
N LEU A 188 8.26 5.63 -18.74
CA LEU A 188 7.12 6.38 -18.20
C LEU A 188 7.49 7.86 -17.99
N GLY A 189 8.67 8.12 -17.41
CA GLY A 189 9.18 9.48 -17.26
C GLY A 189 9.44 10.21 -18.58
N GLN A 190 9.92 9.49 -19.61
CA GLN A 190 10.14 10.05 -20.96
C GLN A 190 8.83 10.35 -21.69
N SER A 191 7.78 9.54 -21.51
CA SER A 191 6.47 9.80 -22.08
C SER A 191 5.77 10.98 -21.44
N ASP A 192 6.10 11.29 -20.20
CA ASP A 192 5.50 12.33 -19.38
C ASP A 192 3.97 12.21 -19.23
N ASP A 193 3.45 10.98 -19.40
CA ASP A 193 2.03 10.65 -19.37
C ASP A 193 1.65 10.02 -18.03
N ALA A 194 1.13 10.87 -17.13
CA ALA A 194 0.71 10.47 -15.80
C ALA A 194 -0.47 9.50 -15.84
N GLU A 195 -1.39 9.65 -16.80
CA GLU A 195 -2.53 8.74 -16.91
C GLU A 195 -2.11 7.35 -17.38
N ALA A 196 -1.17 7.26 -18.33
CA ALA A 196 -0.59 5.97 -18.72
C ALA A 196 0.13 5.29 -17.55
N ALA A 197 0.83 6.06 -16.70
CA ALA A 197 1.45 5.54 -15.48
C ALA A 197 0.39 5.01 -14.49
N ARG A 198 -0.65 5.79 -14.20
CA ARG A 198 -1.75 5.40 -13.32
C ARG A 198 -2.41 4.10 -13.78
N LEU A 199 -2.79 4.02 -15.05
CA LEU A 199 -3.44 2.84 -15.63
C LEU A 199 -2.52 1.60 -15.63
N GLN A 200 -1.21 1.78 -15.85
CA GLN A 200 -0.26 0.67 -15.76
C GLN A 200 -0.19 0.11 -14.36
N PHE A 201 -0.04 0.97 -13.33
CA PHE A 201 0.09 0.53 -11.95
C PHE A 201 -1.25 0.02 -11.39
N GLN A 202 -2.39 0.54 -11.83
CA GLN A 202 -3.71 -0.05 -11.53
C GLN A 202 -3.81 -1.49 -12.05
N ARG A 203 -3.41 -1.73 -13.31
CA ARG A 203 -3.38 -3.08 -13.89
C ARG A 203 -2.42 -4.01 -13.16
N ILE A 204 -1.25 -3.51 -12.74
CA ILE A 204 -0.29 -4.27 -11.93
C ILE A 204 -0.95 -4.67 -10.61
N ALA A 205 -1.49 -3.71 -9.87
CA ALA A 205 -2.08 -3.95 -8.56
C ALA A 205 -3.28 -4.92 -8.63
N THR A 206 -4.18 -4.76 -9.60
CA THR A 206 -5.30 -5.69 -9.80
C THR A 206 -4.79 -7.13 -9.99
N ALA A 207 -3.79 -7.33 -10.85
CA ALA A 207 -3.24 -8.67 -11.09
C ALA A 207 -2.49 -9.23 -9.87
N LEU A 208 -1.86 -8.39 -9.05
CA LEU A 208 -1.23 -8.77 -7.79
C LEU A 208 -2.29 -9.15 -6.75
N TYR A 209 -3.34 -8.35 -6.64
CA TYR A 209 -4.45 -8.59 -5.71
C TYR A 209 -5.17 -9.91 -6.01
N ASP A 210 -5.41 -10.23 -7.28
CA ASP A 210 -6.03 -11.48 -7.74
C ASP A 210 -5.25 -12.72 -7.31
N VAL A 211 -3.92 -12.62 -7.16
CA VAL A 211 -3.08 -13.71 -6.67
C VAL A 211 -2.74 -13.60 -5.18
N GLY A 212 -3.42 -12.68 -4.49
CA GLY A 212 -3.32 -12.53 -3.04
C GLY A 212 -2.12 -11.73 -2.55
N ILE A 213 -1.48 -10.93 -3.39
CA ILE A 213 -0.49 -9.92 -3.03
C ILE A 213 -1.24 -8.59 -2.88
N ASN A 214 -1.05 -7.89 -1.77
CA ASN A 214 -1.79 -6.67 -1.44
C ASN A 214 -0.90 -5.45 -1.15
N THR A 215 0.40 -5.56 -1.42
CA THR A 215 1.37 -4.47 -1.23
C THR A 215 2.42 -4.53 -2.34
N ASP A 216 2.62 -3.46 -3.09
CA ASP A 216 3.73 -3.32 -4.03
C ASP A 216 4.76 -2.34 -3.49
N LEU A 217 6.02 -2.78 -3.41
CA LEU A 217 7.15 -1.95 -3.02
C LEU A 217 7.59 -1.07 -4.20
N ALA A 218 6.69 -0.23 -4.66
CA ALA A 218 6.78 0.67 -5.79
C ALA A 218 5.88 1.92 -5.54
N PRO A 219 6.11 3.03 -6.28
CA PRO A 219 7.15 3.30 -7.28
C PRO A 219 8.51 3.70 -6.69
N VAL A 220 9.56 3.65 -7.53
CA VAL A 220 10.86 4.25 -7.24
C VAL A 220 10.79 5.75 -7.49
N LEU A 221 10.98 6.56 -6.45
CA LEU A 221 10.92 8.02 -6.51
C LEU A 221 12.31 8.69 -6.50
N ASP A 222 13.37 7.87 -6.49
CA ASP A 222 14.72 8.38 -6.58
C ASP A 222 14.92 9.23 -7.83
N VAL A 223 15.62 10.35 -7.67
CA VAL A 223 16.02 11.23 -8.77
C VAL A 223 17.53 11.30 -8.85
N ALA A 224 18.07 11.43 -10.05
CA ALA A 224 19.50 11.61 -10.29
C ALA A 224 19.74 12.56 -11.46
N LYS A 225 20.71 13.47 -11.30
CA LYS A 225 21.13 14.37 -12.39
C LYS A 225 21.64 13.60 -13.60
N ASP A 226 22.26 12.45 -13.37
CA ASP A 226 22.71 11.51 -14.40
C ASP A 226 22.37 10.07 -13.98
N PRO A 227 21.20 9.54 -14.39
CA PRO A 227 20.78 8.17 -14.04
C PRO A 227 21.77 7.09 -14.50
N SER A 228 22.57 7.34 -15.55
CA SER A 228 23.54 6.35 -16.03
C SER A 228 24.71 6.14 -15.07
N LYS A 229 24.90 7.03 -14.11
CA LYS A 229 25.95 6.96 -13.09
C LYS A 229 25.49 6.38 -11.76
N THR A 230 24.24 5.90 -11.67
CA THR A 230 23.70 5.25 -10.49
C THR A 230 23.47 3.77 -10.78
N PHE A 231 23.49 2.93 -9.75
CA PHE A 231 23.09 1.52 -9.92
C PHE A 231 21.59 1.37 -10.21
N LEU A 232 20.78 2.38 -9.91
CA LEU A 232 19.34 2.39 -10.19
C LEU A 232 19.06 2.47 -11.70
N GLY A 233 19.84 3.25 -12.46
CA GLY A 233 19.77 3.32 -13.90
C GLY A 233 18.34 3.60 -14.41
N LYS A 234 17.78 2.64 -15.16
CA LYS A 234 16.44 2.72 -15.75
C LYS A 234 15.28 2.60 -14.76
N ARG A 235 15.56 2.35 -13.49
CA ARG A 235 14.54 2.37 -12.42
C ARG A 235 14.17 3.81 -12.02
N ILE A 236 14.99 4.80 -12.39
CA ILE A 236 14.72 6.22 -12.16
C ILE A 236 13.69 6.71 -13.20
N ILE A 237 12.60 7.31 -12.72
CA ILE A 237 11.53 7.86 -13.57
C ILE A 237 12.07 9.03 -14.40
N SER A 238 12.69 10.01 -13.76
CA SER A 238 13.20 11.22 -14.42
C SER A 238 14.39 11.82 -13.68
N ARG A 239 15.19 12.60 -14.41
CA ARG A 239 16.16 13.52 -13.80
C ARG A 239 15.52 14.82 -13.32
N ASP A 240 14.34 15.13 -13.78
CA ASP A 240 13.53 16.25 -13.31
C ASP A 240 12.67 15.77 -12.14
N ALA A 241 12.82 16.45 -10.98
CA ALA A 241 12.18 16.04 -9.75
C ALA A 241 10.65 16.20 -9.79
N GLU A 242 10.14 17.22 -10.48
CA GLU A 242 8.69 17.44 -10.61
C GLU A 242 8.05 16.42 -11.57
N THR A 243 8.74 16.04 -12.65
CA THR A 243 8.29 14.94 -13.52
C THR A 243 8.29 13.61 -12.75
N ALA A 244 9.35 13.32 -11.98
CA ALA A 244 9.40 12.12 -11.14
C ALA A 244 8.27 12.10 -10.11
N ALA A 245 7.99 13.23 -9.48
CA ALA A 245 6.88 13.40 -8.54
C ALA A 245 5.53 13.14 -9.20
N ARG A 246 5.26 13.78 -10.35
CA ARG A 246 3.96 13.68 -11.04
C ARG A 246 3.68 12.25 -11.53
N ILE A 247 4.64 11.62 -12.16
CA ILE A 247 4.52 10.22 -12.63
C ILE A 247 4.47 9.26 -11.44
N GLY A 248 5.27 9.50 -10.41
CA GLY A 248 5.26 8.70 -9.19
C GLY A 248 3.95 8.78 -8.42
N CYS A 249 3.37 9.97 -8.24
CA CYS A 249 2.04 10.13 -7.63
C CYS A 249 0.94 9.43 -8.43
N ALA A 250 1.01 9.47 -9.76
CA ALA A 250 0.09 8.74 -10.61
C ALA A 250 0.21 7.21 -10.43
N ALA A 251 1.45 6.71 -10.29
CA ALA A 251 1.70 5.30 -9.98
C ALA A 251 1.13 4.90 -8.60
N VAL A 252 1.30 5.74 -7.57
CA VAL A 252 0.69 5.56 -6.24
C VAL A 252 -0.82 5.42 -6.35
N ALA A 253 -1.48 6.37 -7.02
CA ALA A 253 -2.94 6.33 -7.22
C ALA A 253 -3.37 5.05 -7.94
N GLY A 254 -2.66 4.64 -8.99
CA GLY A 254 -2.95 3.41 -9.72
C GLY A 254 -2.82 2.16 -8.85
N LEU A 255 -1.80 2.05 -8.00
CA LEU A 255 -1.65 0.92 -7.08
C LEU A 255 -2.82 0.84 -6.10
N GLN A 256 -3.21 1.95 -5.51
CA GLN A 256 -4.33 2.03 -4.57
C GLN A 256 -5.66 1.68 -5.23
N GLU A 257 -5.94 2.21 -6.42
CA GLU A 257 -7.13 1.90 -7.21
C GLU A 257 -7.22 0.40 -7.59
N GLY A 258 -6.08 -0.25 -7.77
CA GLY A 258 -5.99 -1.68 -8.07
C GLY A 258 -6.05 -2.59 -6.84
N GLY A 259 -6.15 -2.04 -5.61
CA GLY A 259 -6.29 -2.79 -4.37
C GLY A 259 -4.99 -3.13 -3.64
N CYS A 260 -3.86 -2.52 -4.00
CA CYS A 260 -2.58 -2.69 -3.31
C CYS A 260 -2.16 -1.44 -2.56
N LEU A 261 -1.50 -1.62 -1.42
CA LEU A 261 -0.72 -0.55 -0.80
C LEU A 261 0.47 -0.19 -1.68
N SER A 262 0.75 1.11 -1.77
CA SER A 262 1.92 1.66 -2.44
C SER A 262 3.04 1.94 -1.44
N VAL A 263 4.28 1.54 -1.76
CA VAL A 263 5.45 1.84 -0.92
C VAL A 263 6.50 2.54 -1.77
N VAL A 264 6.59 3.86 -1.61
CA VAL A 264 7.55 4.67 -2.37
C VAL A 264 8.96 4.54 -1.82
N LYS A 265 9.99 4.57 -2.70
CA LYS A 265 11.38 4.29 -2.33
C LYS A 265 12.40 5.00 -3.21
N HIS A 266 13.63 5.19 -2.73
CA HIS A 266 14.24 4.83 -1.45
C HIS A 266 14.59 6.12 -0.70
N PHE A 267 13.75 6.50 0.25
CA PHE A 267 13.90 7.75 1.01
C PHE A 267 15.25 7.77 1.78
N PRO A 268 15.94 8.92 1.87
CA PRO A 268 15.64 10.26 1.34
C PRO A 268 16.13 10.51 -0.10
N GLY A 269 16.57 9.48 -0.84
CA GLY A 269 16.97 9.58 -2.25
C GLY A 269 18.27 8.86 -2.57
N HIS A 270 18.19 7.63 -3.08
CA HIS A 270 19.35 6.79 -3.44
C HIS A 270 20.03 7.22 -4.74
N GLY A 271 19.36 8.06 -5.54
CA GLY A 271 19.90 8.51 -6.83
C GLY A 271 21.11 9.46 -6.74
N ALA A 272 21.42 9.96 -5.56
CA ALA A 272 22.56 10.85 -5.32
C ALA A 272 23.91 10.13 -5.25
N THR A 273 23.96 8.79 -5.29
CA THR A 273 25.19 7.99 -5.20
C THR A 273 25.25 6.93 -6.29
N ALA A 274 26.48 6.60 -6.72
CA ALA A 274 26.75 5.46 -7.58
C ALA A 274 26.96 4.16 -6.78
N ALA A 275 27.21 4.25 -5.47
CA ALA A 275 27.44 3.09 -4.64
C ALA A 275 26.14 2.33 -4.37
N ASP A 276 26.21 1.01 -4.50
CA ASP A 276 25.10 0.10 -4.25
C ASP A 276 25.09 -0.32 -2.77
N SER A 277 24.02 0.00 -2.05
CA SER A 277 23.82 -0.29 -0.63
C SER A 277 23.75 -1.80 -0.32
N HIS A 278 23.56 -2.66 -1.33
CA HIS A 278 23.74 -4.11 -1.16
C HIS A 278 25.16 -4.50 -0.81
N ASN A 279 26.16 -3.74 -1.26
CA ASN A 279 27.57 -4.09 -1.14
C ASN A 279 28.33 -3.28 -0.08
N VAL A 280 28.00 -2.00 0.06
CA VAL A 280 28.69 -1.05 0.95
C VAL A 280 27.67 -0.08 1.56
N THR A 281 28.07 0.68 2.59
CA THR A 281 27.30 1.85 3.04
C THR A 281 27.59 3.02 2.12
N PRO A 282 26.64 3.46 1.27
CA PRO A 282 26.83 4.66 0.46
C PRO A 282 26.94 5.90 1.36
N VAL A 283 27.73 6.88 0.92
CA VAL A 283 27.86 8.19 1.57
C VAL A 283 27.46 9.28 0.60
N VAL A 284 26.52 10.11 0.99
CA VAL A 284 26.04 11.25 0.20
C VAL A 284 26.34 12.54 0.95
N LYS A 285 27.27 13.34 0.43
CA LYS A 285 27.70 14.62 1.00
C LYS A 285 26.77 15.73 0.49
N LYS A 286 25.58 15.80 1.07
CA LYS A 286 24.56 16.83 0.82
C LYS A 286 23.91 17.21 2.12
N GLY A 287 23.76 18.52 2.32
CA GLY A 287 22.98 19.05 3.43
C GLY A 287 21.48 19.00 3.18
N LEU A 288 20.70 19.17 4.23
CA LEU A 288 19.23 19.08 4.16
C LEU A 288 18.60 20.08 3.17
N ALA A 289 19.16 21.28 3.03
CA ALA A 289 18.68 22.27 2.06
C ALA A 289 18.83 21.78 0.62
N GLU A 290 19.91 21.06 0.29
CA GLU A 290 20.12 20.50 -1.04
C GLU A 290 19.17 19.33 -1.29
N LEU A 291 18.98 18.46 -0.29
CA LEU A 291 18.03 17.33 -0.37
C LEU A 291 16.59 17.83 -0.60
N ARG A 292 16.15 18.85 0.13
CA ARG A 292 14.82 19.48 -0.06
C ARG A 292 14.65 20.10 -1.44
N ALA A 293 15.71 20.65 -2.00
CA ALA A 293 15.66 21.29 -3.32
C ALA A 293 15.56 20.28 -4.47
N TYR A 294 15.82 18.98 -4.23
CA TYR A 294 15.87 18.01 -5.32
C TYR A 294 15.43 16.59 -4.93
N GLU A 295 16.18 15.88 -4.06
CA GLU A 295 15.92 14.47 -3.76
C GLU A 295 14.58 14.25 -3.04
N LEU A 296 14.21 15.15 -2.12
CA LEU A 296 13.00 15.02 -1.31
C LEU A 296 11.72 15.45 -2.04
N VAL A 297 11.82 16.23 -3.12
CA VAL A 297 10.64 16.72 -3.85
C VAL A 297 9.65 15.62 -4.23
N PRO A 298 10.04 14.50 -4.86
CA PRO A 298 9.09 13.44 -5.21
C PRO A 298 8.47 12.77 -3.99
N PHE A 299 9.21 12.65 -2.89
CA PHE A 299 8.69 12.05 -1.64
C PHE A 299 7.69 12.97 -0.96
N GLU A 300 7.96 14.27 -0.87
CA GLU A 300 7.00 15.26 -0.34
C GLU A 300 5.68 15.23 -1.12
N ARG A 301 5.75 15.18 -2.45
CA ARG A 301 4.57 15.08 -3.31
C ARG A 301 3.82 13.76 -3.10
N ALA A 302 4.52 12.64 -2.98
CA ALA A 302 3.91 11.34 -2.78
C ALA A 302 3.25 11.22 -1.40
N VAL A 303 3.87 11.75 -0.35
CA VAL A 303 3.27 11.86 1.00
C VAL A 303 1.98 12.69 0.95
N ALA A 304 2.03 13.87 0.33
CA ALA A 304 0.86 14.73 0.16
C ALA A 304 -0.25 14.08 -0.71
N ALA A 305 0.13 13.19 -1.64
CA ALA A 305 -0.80 12.40 -2.45
C ALA A 305 -1.34 11.16 -1.74
N GLY A 306 -0.93 10.88 -0.50
CA GLY A 306 -1.44 9.80 0.33
C GLY A 306 -0.77 8.44 0.08
N ALA A 307 0.53 8.40 -0.24
CA ALA A 307 1.31 7.16 -0.30
C ALA A 307 1.15 6.35 0.99
N ASP A 308 0.99 5.03 0.90
CA ASP A 308 0.70 4.18 2.05
C ASP A 308 1.95 3.83 2.85
N GLY A 309 3.09 3.73 2.19
CA GLY A 309 4.38 3.42 2.81
C GLY A 309 5.53 4.20 2.17
N VAL A 310 6.57 4.42 2.96
CA VAL A 310 7.87 4.95 2.54
C VAL A 310 8.97 3.99 2.97
N MET A 311 9.75 3.49 2.01
CA MET A 311 10.92 2.66 2.28
C MET A 311 12.17 3.52 2.41
N VAL A 312 12.91 3.33 3.50
CA VAL A 312 14.08 4.13 3.86
C VAL A 312 15.37 3.39 3.54
N ALA A 313 16.25 4.04 2.78
CA ALA A 313 17.53 3.49 2.34
C ALA A 313 18.60 3.42 3.45
N HIS A 314 19.55 2.51 3.30
CA HIS A 314 20.73 2.38 4.15
C HIS A 314 21.90 3.25 3.64
N ILE A 315 21.75 4.57 3.74
CA ILE A 315 22.71 5.59 3.23
C ILE A 315 23.11 6.53 4.36
N LEU A 316 24.37 6.88 4.43
CA LEU A 316 24.89 7.90 5.33
C LEU A 316 24.88 9.28 4.67
N TYR A 317 24.28 10.26 5.33
CA TYR A 317 24.24 11.68 4.95
C TYR A 317 24.94 12.51 6.04
N PRO A 318 26.28 12.58 6.05
CA PRO A 318 27.02 13.11 7.19
C PRO A 318 26.82 14.61 7.43
N GLU A 319 26.26 15.35 6.47
CA GLU A 319 25.91 16.77 6.63
C GLU A 319 24.50 16.98 7.24
N VAL A 320 23.74 15.87 7.45
CA VAL A 320 22.42 15.88 8.11
C VAL A 320 22.49 15.11 9.42
N ASP A 321 22.96 13.87 9.36
CA ASP A 321 23.23 13.00 10.52
C ASP A 321 24.59 12.32 10.33
N PRO A 322 25.64 12.78 11.02
CA PRO A 322 26.98 12.20 10.86
C PRO A 322 27.13 10.81 11.48
N ASP A 323 26.26 10.46 12.43
CA ASP A 323 26.40 9.27 13.28
C ASP A 323 25.52 8.09 12.82
N ASN A 324 24.45 8.37 12.07
CA ASN A 324 23.47 7.38 11.69
C ASN A 324 23.18 7.38 10.18
N ILE A 325 23.10 6.19 9.59
CA ILE A 325 22.51 6.04 8.25
C ILE A 325 21.01 6.40 8.29
N ALA A 326 20.46 6.86 7.18
CA ALA A 326 19.08 7.39 7.12
C ALA A 326 18.03 6.44 7.74
N SER A 327 18.16 5.12 7.52
CA SER A 327 17.26 4.13 8.10
C SER A 327 17.38 3.94 9.62
N LEU A 328 18.41 4.48 10.28
CA LEU A 328 18.59 4.43 11.73
C LEU A 328 18.60 5.83 12.37
N SER A 329 18.22 6.84 11.62
CA SER A 329 18.27 8.26 12.00
C SER A 329 16.91 8.78 12.42
N GLU A 330 16.80 9.24 13.66
CA GLU A 330 15.60 9.93 14.16
C GLU A 330 15.34 11.21 13.35
N ILE A 331 16.40 11.92 12.93
CA ILE A 331 16.28 13.12 12.09
C ILE A 331 15.53 12.80 10.78
N PHE A 332 15.88 11.72 10.09
CA PHE A 332 15.21 11.37 8.84
C PHE A 332 13.81 10.79 9.05
N LEU A 333 13.62 9.90 10.01
CA LEU A 333 12.36 9.18 10.18
C LEU A 333 11.33 10.00 10.97
N THR A 334 11.75 10.60 12.08
CA THR A 334 10.85 11.32 12.98
C THR A 334 10.77 12.80 12.63
N ASP A 335 11.90 13.52 12.56
CA ASP A 335 11.81 14.96 12.37
C ASP A 335 11.37 15.33 10.96
N ILE A 336 11.99 14.75 9.94
CA ILE A 336 11.71 15.10 8.54
C ILE A 336 10.44 14.38 8.05
N LEU A 337 10.42 13.04 8.07
CA LEU A 337 9.33 12.29 7.41
C LEU A 337 8.02 12.39 8.21
N ARG A 338 8.03 12.15 9.52
CA ARG A 338 6.84 12.30 10.36
C ARG A 338 6.50 13.75 10.63
N GLY A 339 7.47 14.55 11.11
CA GLY A 339 7.25 15.90 11.58
C GLY A 339 7.03 16.90 10.45
N GLU A 340 8.01 17.08 9.57
CA GLU A 340 7.95 18.13 8.54
C GLU A 340 7.02 17.76 7.37
N MET A 341 7.11 16.51 6.87
CA MET A 341 6.26 16.03 5.75
C MET A 341 4.87 15.59 6.20
N GLY A 342 4.66 15.39 7.53
CA GLY A 342 3.38 14.95 8.09
C GLY A 342 2.98 13.53 7.67
N PHE A 343 3.95 12.64 7.44
CA PHE A 343 3.66 11.28 6.98
C PHE A 343 3.10 10.41 8.09
N GLU A 344 1.89 9.91 7.93
CA GLU A 344 1.20 9.04 8.89
C GLU A 344 1.19 7.55 8.48
N GLY A 345 1.62 7.22 7.25
CA GLY A 345 1.66 5.85 6.72
C GLY A 345 2.81 5.01 7.29
N LEU A 346 3.09 3.87 6.67
CA LEU A 346 4.12 2.93 7.10
C LEU A 346 5.54 3.42 6.75
N ILE A 347 6.44 3.43 7.70
CA ILE A 347 7.88 3.58 7.45
C ILE A 347 8.51 2.19 7.46
N LEU A 348 9.02 1.75 6.31
CA LEU A 348 9.71 0.49 6.15
C LEU A 348 11.22 0.72 6.02
N ALA A 349 12.02 -0.13 6.60
CA ALA A 349 13.44 -0.18 6.25
C ALA A 349 13.64 -0.94 4.93
N ASP A 350 14.67 -0.62 4.17
CA ASP A 350 15.17 -1.50 3.12
C ASP A 350 15.72 -2.81 3.72
N ASP A 351 16.08 -3.79 2.90
CA ASP A 351 16.38 -5.15 3.34
C ASP A 351 17.58 -5.21 4.32
N PHE A 352 17.34 -5.67 5.51
CA PHE A 352 18.36 -5.81 6.58
C PHE A 352 19.49 -6.77 6.24
N ARG A 353 19.41 -7.54 5.15
CA ARG A 353 20.52 -8.34 4.63
C ARG A 353 21.58 -7.50 3.95
N MET A 354 21.29 -6.24 3.61
CA MET A 354 22.19 -5.36 2.87
C MET A 354 23.40 -4.96 3.72
N ASN A 355 24.58 -4.95 3.09
CA ASN A 355 25.82 -4.59 3.78
C ASN A 355 25.85 -3.11 4.21
N GLY A 356 25.08 -2.25 3.55
CA GLY A 356 24.92 -0.86 3.95
C GLY A 356 24.47 -0.69 5.40
N LEU A 357 23.60 -1.58 5.88
CA LEU A 357 23.14 -1.64 7.27
C LEU A 357 24.11 -2.44 8.16
N ARG A 358 24.46 -3.66 7.71
CA ARG A 358 25.18 -4.65 8.52
C ARG A 358 26.60 -4.21 8.92
N SER A 359 27.16 -3.26 8.21
CA SER A 359 28.44 -2.63 8.59
C SER A 359 28.29 -1.57 9.70
N GLN A 360 27.06 -1.18 10.06
CA GLN A 360 26.78 -0.14 11.04
C GLN A 360 26.35 -0.68 12.41
N ALA A 361 25.70 -1.84 12.44
CA ALA A 361 25.19 -2.44 13.66
C ALA A 361 24.94 -3.96 13.49
N SER A 362 24.84 -4.71 14.60
CA SER A 362 24.26 -6.05 14.55
C SER A 362 22.77 -5.96 14.17
N LEU A 363 22.19 -7.06 13.68
CA LEU A 363 20.77 -7.06 13.26
C LEU A 363 19.82 -6.81 14.43
N GLU A 364 20.14 -7.34 15.60
CA GLU A 364 19.41 -7.10 16.85
C GLU A 364 19.37 -5.60 17.18
N GLN A 365 20.54 -4.98 17.20
CA GLN A 365 20.68 -3.55 17.49
C GLN A 365 20.03 -2.67 16.42
N ALA A 366 20.20 -3.02 15.14
CA ALA A 366 19.65 -2.27 14.03
C ALA A 366 18.11 -2.28 14.06
N ALA A 367 17.49 -3.43 14.36
CA ALA A 367 16.04 -3.53 14.46
C ALA A 367 15.49 -2.62 15.58
N VAL A 368 16.11 -2.66 16.76
CA VAL A 368 15.73 -1.81 17.89
C VAL A 368 15.91 -0.33 17.55
N ARG A 369 17.07 0.05 17.00
CA ARG A 369 17.35 1.45 16.61
C ARG A 369 16.39 1.97 15.54
N PHE A 370 16.04 1.14 14.56
CA PHE A 370 15.08 1.50 13.53
C PHE A 370 13.69 1.82 14.13
N ILE A 371 13.20 0.96 15.04
CA ILE A 371 11.92 1.22 15.72
C ILE A 371 12.01 2.49 16.59
N LEU A 372 13.07 2.66 17.35
CA LEU A 372 13.26 3.86 18.20
C LEU A 372 13.36 5.15 17.37
N ALA A 373 13.98 5.09 16.20
CA ALA A 373 14.07 6.22 15.28
C ALA A 373 12.75 6.62 14.60
N GLY A 374 11.66 5.85 14.78
CA GLY A 374 10.33 6.15 14.22
C GLY A 374 9.87 5.20 13.12
N GLY A 375 10.63 4.12 12.82
CA GLY A 375 10.27 3.11 11.84
C GLY A 375 9.19 2.15 12.33
N ASP A 376 8.47 1.49 11.41
CA ASP A 376 7.36 0.59 11.72
C ASP A 376 7.60 -0.85 11.28
N LEU A 377 8.20 -1.08 10.09
CA LEU A 377 8.39 -2.41 9.51
C LEU A 377 9.86 -2.70 9.18
N VAL A 378 10.43 -3.69 9.86
CA VAL A 378 11.77 -4.24 9.60
C VAL A 378 11.66 -5.28 8.50
N LEU A 379 12.23 -5.01 7.32
CA LEU A 379 12.24 -5.95 6.21
C LEU A 379 13.52 -6.81 6.25
N CYS A 380 13.38 -8.13 6.16
CA CYS A 380 14.48 -9.06 6.01
C CYS A 380 14.09 -10.20 5.07
N GLY A 381 14.79 -10.31 3.95
CA GLY A 381 14.59 -11.38 2.99
C GLY A 381 14.91 -12.78 3.55
N ALA A 382 14.97 -13.78 2.67
CA ALA A 382 15.13 -15.19 3.03
C ALA A 382 16.51 -15.47 3.69
N ASN A 383 16.58 -15.28 4.99
CA ASN A 383 17.68 -15.70 5.86
C ASN A 383 17.13 -15.89 7.29
N HIS A 384 16.87 -17.14 7.67
CA HIS A 384 16.19 -17.46 8.93
C HIS A 384 17.01 -17.10 10.17
N ASP A 385 18.35 -17.17 10.09
CA ASP A 385 19.20 -16.77 11.23
C ASP A 385 19.13 -15.26 11.46
N TYR A 386 19.09 -14.46 10.38
CA TYR A 386 18.94 -13.01 10.47
C TYR A 386 17.54 -12.63 11.00
N GLN A 387 16.51 -13.34 10.54
CA GLN A 387 15.14 -13.16 11.03
C GLN A 387 15.02 -13.45 12.53
N ARG A 388 15.63 -14.54 13.01
CA ARG A 388 15.67 -14.86 14.44
C ARG A 388 16.47 -13.82 15.25
N ALA A 389 17.58 -13.31 14.73
CA ALA A 389 18.36 -12.26 15.37
C ALA A 389 17.53 -10.98 15.54
N ILE A 390 16.82 -10.56 14.48
CA ILE A 390 15.90 -9.41 14.52
C ILE A 390 14.82 -9.61 15.59
N LEU A 391 14.12 -10.75 15.56
CA LEU A 391 13.08 -11.06 16.53
C LEU A 391 13.59 -11.10 17.96
N LYS A 392 14.76 -11.69 18.17
CA LYS A 392 15.43 -11.69 19.48
C LYS A 392 15.67 -10.27 19.98
N GLY A 393 16.28 -9.42 19.15
CA GLY A 393 16.58 -8.04 19.54
C GLY A 393 15.30 -7.24 19.88
N LEU A 394 14.25 -7.36 19.08
CA LEU A 394 12.97 -6.71 19.35
C LEU A 394 12.31 -7.24 20.63
N THR A 395 12.32 -8.57 20.84
CA THR A 395 11.73 -9.19 22.06
C THR A 395 12.44 -8.71 23.31
N GLU A 396 13.78 -8.79 23.34
CA GLU A 396 14.59 -8.33 24.49
C GLU A 396 14.37 -6.83 24.77
N ALA A 397 14.24 -6.00 23.71
CA ALA A 397 14.02 -4.56 23.85
C ALA A 397 12.64 -4.19 24.38
N VAL A 398 11.61 -4.96 24.04
CA VAL A 398 10.25 -4.81 24.60
C VAL A 398 10.21 -5.29 26.04
N GLU A 399 10.75 -6.48 26.33
CA GLU A 399 10.75 -7.08 27.68
C GLU A 399 11.50 -6.22 28.71
N ASN A 400 12.59 -5.55 28.31
CA ASN A 400 13.37 -4.70 29.20
C ASN A 400 12.95 -3.21 29.18
N GLY A 401 11.91 -2.85 28.39
CA GLY A 401 11.37 -1.50 28.30
C GLY A 401 12.21 -0.52 27.47
N THR A 402 13.25 -0.98 26.73
CA THR A 402 13.99 -0.13 25.78
C THR A 402 13.07 0.39 24.67
N ILE A 403 12.19 -0.47 24.12
CA ILE A 403 11.03 -0.05 23.32
C ILE A 403 9.86 0.02 24.28
N SER A 404 9.36 1.23 24.53
CA SER A 404 8.19 1.41 25.39
C SER A 404 6.93 0.79 24.77
N GLU A 405 5.95 0.44 25.61
CA GLU A 405 4.65 -0.07 25.13
C GLU A 405 3.96 0.94 24.21
N GLU A 406 4.04 2.22 24.53
CA GLU A 406 3.48 3.30 23.71
C GLU A 406 4.09 3.28 22.29
N ARG A 407 5.44 3.27 22.19
CA ARG A 407 6.14 3.23 20.92
C ARG A 407 5.82 1.98 20.11
N LEU A 408 5.74 0.83 20.78
CA LEU A 408 5.33 -0.43 20.16
C LEU A 408 3.91 -0.34 19.60
N ASN A 409 2.96 0.12 20.42
CA ASN A 409 1.56 0.25 20.05
C ASN A 409 1.35 1.22 18.89
N GLU A 410 2.06 2.34 18.83
CA GLU A 410 2.01 3.28 17.71
C GLU A 410 2.34 2.61 16.37
N SER A 411 3.42 1.84 16.28
CA SER A 411 3.78 1.14 15.07
C SER A 411 2.74 0.08 14.70
N VAL A 412 2.25 -0.69 15.68
CA VAL A 412 1.22 -1.71 15.44
C VAL A 412 -0.07 -1.08 14.93
N VAL A 413 -0.52 0.05 15.51
CA VAL A 413 -1.69 0.79 15.02
C VAL A 413 -1.51 1.19 13.56
N ARG A 414 -0.34 1.73 13.15
CA ARG A 414 -0.07 2.08 11.75
C ARG A 414 -0.11 0.86 10.83
N VAL A 415 0.50 -0.26 11.25
CA VAL A 415 0.49 -1.51 10.46
C VAL A 415 -0.93 -2.04 10.30
N LEU A 416 -1.74 -2.08 11.37
CA LEU A 416 -3.11 -2.55 11.28
C LEU A 416 -4.01 -1.59 10.49
N THR A 417 -3.80 -0.27 10.60
CA THR A 417 -4.47 0.73 9.75
C THR A 417 -4.20 0.48 8.26
N ALA A 418 -2.96 0.20 7.90
CA ALA A 418 -2.63 -0.14 6.52
C ALA A 418 -3.31 -1.45 6.05
N LYS A 419 -3.37 -2.46 6.90
CA LYS A 419 -4.06 -3.74 6.61
C LYS A 419 -5.55 -3.57 6.37
N MET A 420 -6.20 -2.67 7.10
CA MET A 420 -7.63 -2.34 6.92
C MET A 420 -7.90 -1.72 5.54
N LYS A 421 -6.94 -1.06 4.91
CA LYS A 421 -7.10 -0.50 3.55
C LYS A 421 -7.18 -1.56 2.45
N VAL A 422 -6.62 -2.76 2.69
CA VAL A 422 -6.47 -3.83 1.69
C VAL A 422 -7.13 -5.14 2.12
N SER A 423 -8.05 -5.06 3.05
CA SER A 423 -8.83 -6.21 3.54
C SER A 423 -10.15 -5.74 4.17
N ASP A 424 -11.12 -6.62 4.28
CA ASP A 424 -12.39 -6.37 4.99
C ASP A 424 -12.26 -6.56 6.52
N TRP A 425 -11.05 -6.75 7.01
CA TRP A 425 -10.81 -6.94 8.44
C TRP A 425 -11.02 -5.65 9.23
N THR A 426 -11.68 -5.80 10.37
CA THR A 426 -11.86 -4.73 11.36
C THR A 426 -11.59 -5.27 12.76
N PRO A 427 -11.01 -4.46 13.66
CA PRO A 427 -10.73 -4.83 15.04
C PRO A 427 -12.00 -4.98 15.91
#